data_69cc011113fda16d4b07f93de3dbaaf0
#
_entry.id   69cc011113fda16d4b07f93de3dbaaf0
#
_cell.length_a   1.000
_cell.length_b   1.000
_cell.length_c   1.000
_cell.angle_alpha   90.00
_cell.angle_beta   90.00
_cell.angle_gamma   90.00
#
_symmetry.space_group_name_H-M   'P 1'
#
loop_
_entity.id
_entity.type
_entity.pdbx_description
1 polymer ?
#
loop_
_entity_poly.entity_id
_entity_poly.type
_entity_poly.pdbx_seq_one_letter_code
_entity_poly.pdbx_strand_id
1 'polypeptide(L)'
;MRLVSPPRLRLLGQFRLELGTETVELCRNGQRLLAFMGLRGRVSRTILAGTLWPEATEEHARGSLRTTLWKLPHGGPPLIGCCGDSLLVAPTLCVDVHILTQTALDVVEDRGPPFHAQPPLGLLTGEDLLPGWDEDWVMVERERLRQLRLHALDMLAETLIRQGRPALAMEAAWAGVRAEPLRESAHRAIVSAHLAEGNISEAVRHYDAFRRLLNEELGVAPSPRFARMLPEGLPARITPRGRDCLRGWFR
;
A
#
# COMPACT_ATOMS: atom_id res chain seq x y z
N MET A 1 -35.45 -10.95 8.89
CA MET A 1 -34.03 -11.26 9.23
C MET A 1 -33.19 -10.06 8.84
N ARG A 2 -32.78 -9.20 9.79
CA ARG A 2 -31.89 -8.07 9.45
C ARG A 2 -30.56 -8.66 9.06
N LEU A 3 -30.12 -8.41 7.84
CA LEU A 3 -28.74 -8.69 7.39
C LEU A 3 -27.81 -7.84 8.25
N VAL A 4 -27.27 -8.43 9.29
CA VAL A 4 -26.24 -7.78 10.13
C VAL A 4 -25.00 -7.71 9.27
N SER A 5 -24.60 -6.51 8.88
CA SER A 5 -23.34 -6.31 8.14
C SER A 5 -22.17 -6.90 8.93
N PRO A 6 -21.24 -7.61 8.29
CA PRO A 6 -20.09 -8.19 8.97
C PRO A 6 -19.26 -7.09 9.66
N PRO A 7 -18.64 -7.40 10.80
CA PRO A 7 -17.74 -6.48 11.47
C PRO A 7 -16.56 -6.11 10.54
N ARG A 8 -16.14 -4.85 10.60
CA ARG A 8 -15.05 -4.33 9.77
C ARG A 8 -13.96 -3.72 10.63
N LEU A 9 -12.73 -4.08 10.37
CA LEU A 9 -11.55 -3.49 10.97
C LEU A 9 -10.81 -2.68 9.90
N ARG A 10 -10.76 -1.37 10.09
CA ARG A 10 -10.01 -0.47 9.23
C ARG A 10 -8.67 -0.16 9.86
N LEU A 11 -7.62 -0.43 9.14
CA LEU A 11 -6.23 -0.19 9.50
C LEU A 11 -5.53 0.71 8.48
N LEU A 12 -6.08 0.85 7.28
CA LEU A 12 -5.63 1.82 6.28
C LEU A 12 -6.21 3.19 6.64
N GLY A 13 -5.33 4.14 6.96
CA GLY A 13 -5.69 5.36 7.65
C GLY A 13 -5.76 5.17 9.16
N GLN A 14 -6.67 5.87 9.81
CA GLN A 14 -6.84 5.75 11.26
C GLN A 14 -7.52 4.44 11.65
N PHE A 15 -7.10 3.89 12.81
CA PHE A 15 -7.77 2.72 13.38
C PHE A 15 -9.26 2.96 13.56
N ARG A 16 -10.10 2.04 13.03
CA ARG A 16 -11.55 2.07 13.24
C ARG A 16 -12.12 0.65 13.28
N LEU A 17 -12.94 0.38 14.29
CA LEU A 17 -13.73 -0.84 14.37
C LEU A 17 -15.20 -0.52 14.12
N GLU A 18 -15.80 -1.13 13.12
CA GLU A 18 -17.22 -0.97 12.77
C GLU A 18 -17.98 -2.27 13.04
N LEU A 19 -19.02 -2.20 13.87
CA LEU A 19 -19.95 -3.28 14.13
C LEU A 19 -21.32 -2.93 13.54
N GLY A 20 -21.64 -3.50 12.38
CA GLY A 20 -22.81 -3.07 11.62
C GLY A 20 -22.63 -1.63 11.10
N THR A 21 -23.46 -0.70 11.60
CA THR A 21 -23.40 0.73 11.24
C THR A 21 -22.71 1.60 12.29
N GLU A 22 -22.34 1.02 13.42
CA GLU A 22 -21.76 1.75 14.55
C GLU A 22 -20.25 1.63 14.58
N THR A 23 -19.55 2.75 14.83
CA THR A 23 -18.13 2.76 15.13
C THR A 23 -17.95 2.55 16.64
N VAL A 24 -17.13 1.57 17.00
CA VAL A 24 -16.86 1.23 18.39
C VAL A 24 -15.50 1.79 18.81
N GLU A 25 -15.52 2.61 19.85
CA GLU A 25 -14.29 3.10 20.45
C GLU A 25 -13.66 2.05 21.38
N LEU A 26 -12.37 1.86 21.23
CA LEU A 26 -11.57 0.97 22.06
C LEU A 26 -10.46 1.73 22.78
N CYS A 27 -10.11 1.28 23.99
CA CYS A 27 -8.88 1.75 24.64
C CYS A 27 -7.65 1.37 23.79
N ARG A 28 -6.55 2.10 23.96
CA ARG A 28 -5.32 1.92 23.18
C ARG A 28 -4.84 0.47 23.10
N ASN A 29 -4.86 -0.28 24.22
CA ASN A 29 -4.46 -1.69 24.21
C ASN A 29 -5.40 -2.56 23.39
N GLY A 30 -6.72 -2.29 23.39
CA GLY A 30 -7.69 -2.97 22.55
C GLY A 30 -7.45 -2.70 21.05
N GLN A 31 -7.14 -1.45 20.71
CA GLN A 31 -6.76 -1.08 19.35
C GLN A 31 -5.49 -1.80 18.89
N ARG A 32 -4.42 -1.77 19.71
CA ARG A 32 -3.15 -2.47 19.43
C ARG A 32 -3.33 -3.97 19.25
N LEU A 33 -4.13 -4.60 20.12
CA LEU A 33 -4.45 -6.01 20.02
C LEU A 33 -5.16 -6.36 18.72
N LEU A 34 -6.24 -5.65 18.37
CA LEU A 34 -6.99 -5.92 17.13
C LEU A 34 -6.18 -5.58 15.88
N ALA A 35 -5.39 -4.51 15.89
CA ALA A 35 -4.52 -4.15 14.78
C ALA A 35 -3.47 -5.24 14.54
N PHE A 36 -2.76 -5.68 15.58
CA PHE A 36 -1.77 -6.75 15.46
C PHE A 36 -2.38 -8.06 14.97
N MET A 37 -3.51 -8.45 15.56
CA MET A 37 -4.25 -9.65 15.13
C MET A 37 -4.73 -9.53 13.68
N GLY A 38 -5.28 -8.37 13.29
CA GLY A 38 -5.74 -8.10 11.93
C GLY A 38 -4.63 -8.22 10.89
N LEU A 39 -3.39 -7.86 11.24
CA LEU A 39 -2.23 -7.98 10.34
C LEU A 39 -1.68 -9.41 10.27
N ARG A 40 -1.71 -10.17 11.37
CA ARG A 40 -1.06 -11.49 11.48
C ARG A 40 -2.00 -12.67 11.29
N GLY A 41 -3.31 -12.45 11.45
CA GLY A 41 -4.35 -13.47 11.34
C GLY A 41 -4.37 -14.46 12.51
N ARG A 42 -3.28 -15.19 12.76
CA ARG A 42 -3.14 -16.18 13.86
C ARG A 42 -1.83 -15.96 14.61
N VAL A 43 -1.90 -15.88 15.95
CA VAL A 43 -0.73 -15.63 16.81
C VAL A 43 -0.87 -16.39 18.13
N SER A 44 0.22 -16.94 18.69
CA SER A 44 0.23 -17.52 20.03
C SER A 44 0.10 -16.43 21.10
N ARG A 45 -0.50 -16.77 22.24
CA ARG A 45 -0.66 -15.83 23.36
C ARG A 45 0.67 -15.30 23.88
N THR A 46 1.71 -16.13 23.87
CA THR A 46 3.05 -15.76 24.32
C THR A 46 3.67 -14.70 23.42
N ILE A 47 3.64 -14.92 22.09
CA ILE A 47 4.16 -13.95 21.12
C ILE A 47 3.37 -12.63 21.23
N LEU A 48 2.04 -12.73 21.31
CA LEU A 48 1.18 -11.55 21.39
C LEU A 48 1.43 -10.74 22.66
N ALA A 49 1.56 -11.40 23.81
CA ALA A 49 1.86 -10.74 25.07
C ALA A 49 3.24 -10.05 25.03
N GLY A 50 4.27 -10.76 24.58
CA GLY A 50 5.63 -10.20 24.48
C GLY A 50 5.74 -9.03 23.49
N THR A 51 5.02 -9.09 22.36
CA THR A 51 5.06 -8.00 21.37
C THR A 51 4.29 -6.76 21.84
N LEU A 52 3.13 -6.94 22.47
CA LEU A 52 2.31 -5.79 22.86
C LEU A 52 2.76 -5.16 24.20
N TRP A 53 3.47 -5.89 25.05
CA TRP A 53 3.98 -5.40 26.35
C TRP A 53 5.44 -5.80 26.55
N PRO A 54 6.38 -5.31 25.71
CA PRO A 54 7.79 -5.75 25.75
C PRO A 54 8.49 -5.41 27.04
N GLU A 55 8.10 -4.32 27.70
CA GLU A 55 8.71 -3.86 28.97
C GLU A 55 8.14 -4.56 30.21
N ALA A 56 7.10 -5.40 30.08
CA ALA A 56 6.49 -6.08 31.20
C ALA A 56 7.08 -7.49 31.39
N THR A 57 7.05 -7.99 32.64
CA THR A 57 7.36 -9.40 32.87
C THR A 57 6.34 -10.28 32.15
N GLU A 58 6.69 -11.52 31.84
CA GLU A 58 5.82 -12.45 31.12
C GLU A 58 4.45 -12.61 31.81
N GLU A 59 4.45 -12.70 33.14
CA GLU A 59 3.21 -12.83 33.92
C GLU A 59 2.31 -11.60 33.78
N HIS A 60 2.88 -10.39 33.91
CA HIS A 60 2.16 -9.13 33.75
C HIS A 60 1.67 -8.92 32.32
N ALA A 61 2.47 -9.26 31.32
CA ALA A 61 2.07 -9.19 29.91
C ALA A 61 0.89 -10.12 29.59
N ARG A 62 0.91 -11.36 30.10
CA ARG A 62 -0.21 -12.32 29.98
C ARG A 62 -1.45 -11.85 30.72
N GLY A 63 -1.30 -11.23 31.92
CA GLY A 63 -2.39 -10.61 32.67
C GLY A 63 -3.05 -9.46 31.89
N SER A 64 -2.22 -8.58 31.30
CA SER A 64 -2.64 -7.47 30.46
C SER A 64 -3.39 -7.95 29.20
N LEU A 65 -2.89 -9.01 28.55
CA LEU A 65 -3.55 -9.62 27.41
C LEU A 65 -4.94 -10.16 27.78
N ARG A 66 -5.07 -10.90 28.90
CA ARG A 66 -6.38 -11.40 29.37
C ARG A 66 -7.37 -10.26 29.62
N THR A 67 -6.92 -9.21 30.33
CA THR A 67 -7.74 -8.04 30.62
C THR A 67 -8.16 -7.32 29.35
N THR A 68 -7.26 -7.19 28.37
CA THR A 68 -7.54 -6.54 27.09
C THR A 68 -8.56 -7.35 26.28
N LEU A 69 -8.41 -8.68 26.21
CA LEU A 69 -9.37 -9.57 25.54
C LEU A 69 -10.76 -9.47 26.19
N TRP A 70 -10.82 -9.42 27.52
CA TRP A 70 -12.08 -9.29 28.25
C TRP A 70 -12.79 -7.95 28.02
N LYS A 71 -12.02 -6.88 27.71
CA LYS A 71 -12.56 -5.54 27.43
C LYS A 71 -13.01 -5.35 25.98
N LEU A 72 -12.78 -6.32 25.09
CA LEU A 72 -13.31 -6.25 23.74
C LEU A 72 -14.85 -6.28 23.74
N PRO A 73 -15.51 -5.71 22.72
CA PRO A 73 -16.97 -5.71 22.63
C PRO A 73 -17.56 -7.13 22.70
N HIS A 74 -18.59 -7.28 23.50
CA HIS A 74 -19.35 -8.52 23.68
C HIS A 74 -20.79 -8.32 23.17
N GLY A 75 -21.46 -9.41 22.82
CA GLY A 75 -22.87 -9.38 22.39
C GLY A 75 -23.07 -9.26 20.87
N GLY A 76 -21.98 -9.24 20.10
CA GLY A 76 -21.98 -9.30 18.64
C GLY A 76 -21.25 -10.52 18.09
N PRO A 77 -21.01 -10.59 16.77
CA PRO A 77 -20.16 -11.63 16.19
C PRO A 77 -18.75 -11.54 16.78
N PRO A 78 -18.11 -12.70 17.06
CA PRO A 78 -16.78 -12.71 17.65
C PRO A 78 -15.77 -12.00 16.75
N LEU A 79 -14.86 -11.20 17.34
CA LEU A 79 -13.75 -10.55 16.62
C LEU A 79 -12.50 -11.43 16.64
N ILE A 80 -12.31 -12.17 17.71
CA ILE A 80 -11.16 -13.06 17.95
C ILE A 80 -11.68 -14.43 18.39
N GLY A 81 -11.16 -15.48 17.79
CA GLY A 81 -11.35 -16.87 18.18
C GLY A 81 -10.15 -17.43 18.93
N CYS A 82 -10.33 -18.58 19.57
CA CYS A 82 -9.26 -19.32 20.25
C CYS A 82 -9.08 -20.70 19.61
N CYS A 83 -7.82 -21.10 19.42
CA CYS A 83 -7.45 -22.45 18.98
C CYS A 83 -6.23 -22.90 19.76
N GLY A 84 -6.45 -23.68 20.85
CA GLY A 84 -5.41 -24.01 21.80
C GLY A 84 -4.80 -22.76 22.46
N ASP A 85 -3.49 -22.64 22.41
CA ASP A 85 -2.76 -21.45 22.90
C ASP A 85 -2.73 -20.29 21.90
N SER A 86 -3.27 -20.46 20.70
CA SER A 86 -3.29 -19.41 19.68
C SER A 86 -4.61 -18.66 19.66
N LEU A 87 -4.54 -17.37 19.38
CA LEU A 87 -5.65 -16.51 19.00
C LEU A 87 -5.69 -16.37 17.48
N LEU A 88 -6.89 -16.25 16.93
CA LEU A 88 -7.09 -16.00 15.49
C LEU A 88 -8.14 -14.92 15.28
N VAL A 89 -7.99 -14.19 14.21
CA VAL A 89 -9.02 -13.27 13.74
C VAL A 89 -10.24 -14.08 13.33
N ALA A 90 -11.42 -13.68 13.78
CA ALA A 90 -12.64 -14.36 13.39
C ALA A 90 -12.85 -14.26 11.87
N PRO A 91 -13.26 -15.34 11.18
CA PRO A 91 -13.44 -15.33 9.72
C PRO A 91 -14.49 -14.31 9.24
N THR A 92 -15.37 -13.89 10.15
CA THR A 92 -16.40 -12.87 9.89
C THR A 92 -15.88 -11.45 9.94
N LEU A 93 -14.69 -11.19 10.53
CA LEU A 93 -14.10 -9.87 10.62
C LEU A 93 -13.41 -9.49 9.30
N CYS A 94 -13.97 -8.51 8.61
CA CYS A 94 -13.41 -7.98 7.37
C CYS A 94 -12.28 -6.99 7.70
N VAL A 95 -11.05 -7.27 7.27
CA VAL A 95 -9.88 -6.41 7.49
C VAL A 95 -9.47 -5.79 6.14
N ASP A 96 -9.43 -4.46 6.06
CA ASP A 96 -9.15 -3.73 4.82
C ASP A 96 -7.73 -4.01 4.25
N VAL A 97 -6.75 -4.22 5.12
CA VAL A 97 -5.38 -4.61 4.71
C VAL A 97 -5.37 -5.95 3.95
N HIS A 98 -6.25 -6.90 4.30
CA HIS A 98 -6.34 -8.17 3.57
C HIS A 98 -6.88 -7.94 2.16
N ILE A 99 -7.88 -7.06 2.01
CA ILE A 99 -8.44 -6.70 0.70
C ILE A 99 -7.37 -6.03 -0.16
N LEU A 100 -6.64 -5.05 0.39
CA LEU A 100 -5.52 -4.41 -0.30
C LEU A 100 -4.46 -5.43 -0.72
N THR A 101 -4.03 -6.28 0.21
CA THR A 101 -2.98 -7.27 -0.05
C THR A 101 -3.38 -8.24 -1.16
N GLN A 102 -4.61 -8.77 -1.09
CA GLN A 102 -5.10 -9.69 -2.11
C GLN A 102 -5.21 -9.01 -3.48
N THR A 103 -5.82 -7.81 -3.53
CA THR A 103 -5.93 -7.05 -4.78
C THR A 103 -4.56 -6.73 -5.39
N ALA A 104 -3.59 -6.32 -4.57
CA ALA A 104 -2.24 -6.03 -5.05
C ALA A 104 -1.52 -7.28 -5.57
N LEU A 105 -1.68 -8.42 -4.90
CA LEU A 105 -1.13 -9.71 -5.36
C LEU A 105 -1.80 -10.17 -6.65
N ASP A 106 -3.12 -10.05 -6.77
CA ASP A 106 -3.84 -10.40 -8.01
C ASP A 106 -3.35 -9.57 -9.19
N VAL A 107 -3.04 -8.28 -8.97
CA VAL A 107 -2.43 -7.42 -10.01
C VAL A 107 -1.01 -7.87 -10.35
N VAL A 108 -0.18 -8.15 -9.34
CA VAL A 108 1.23 -8.55 -9.55
C VAL A 108 1.34 -9.90 -10.28
N GLU A 109 0.45 -10.83 -9.98
CA GLU A 109 0.44 -12.18 -10.55
C GLU A 109 -0.38 -12.29 -11.86
N ASP A 110 -0.94 -11.18 -12.34
CA ASP A 110 -1.83 -11.10 -13.52
C ASP A 110 -3.00 -12.11 -13.44
N ARG A 111 -3.49 -12.38 -12.22
CA ARG A 111 -4.57 -13.34 -11.95
C ARG A 111 -5.96 -12.70 -11.97
N GLY A 112 -6.02 -11.38 -12.05
CA GLY A 112 -7.29 -10.65 -12.03
C GLY A 112 -8.08 -10.83 -13.33
N PRO A 113 -9.43 -10.70 -13.29
CA PRO A 113 -10.21 -10.57 -14.52
C PRO A 113 -9.66 -9.35 -15.27
N PRO A 114 -9.66 -9.39 -16.62
CA PRO A 114 -9.22 -8.24 -17.40
C PRO A 114 -9.95 -6.99 -16.87
N PHE A 115 -9.19 -5.94 -16.48
CA PHE A 115 -9.73 -4.71 -15.90
C PHE A 115 -10.55 -3.91 -16.92
N HIS A 116 -11.63 -4.52 -17.43
CA HIS A 116 -12.46 -3.93 -18.48
C HIS A 116 -13.28 -2.73 -17.98
N ALA A 117 -13.59 -2.67 -16.68
CA ALA A 117 -14.42 -1.61 -16.12
C ALA A 117 -13.60 -0.57 -15.35
N GLN A 118 -13.00 -0.93 -14.23
CA GLN A 118 -12.28 0.01 -13.36
C GLN A 118 -11.03 -0.63 -12.74
N PRO A 119 -9.82 -0.10 -13.00
CA PRO A 119 -8.62 -0.56 -12.32
C PRO A 119 -8.68 -0.21 -10.82
N PRO A 120 -8.05 -1.01 -9.92
CA PRO A 120 -8.12 -0.82 -8.47
C PRO A 120 -7.24 0.33 -7.96
N LEU A 121 -7.12 1.42 -8.72
CA LEU A 121 -6.26 2.57 -8.41
C LEU A 121 -6.57 3.16 -7.03
N GLY A 122 -7.84 3.40 -6.73
CA GLY A 122 -8.23 4.02 -5.45
C GLY A 122 -7.80 3.21 -4.23
N LEU A 123 -7.75 1.88 -4.33
CA LEU A 123 -7.26 1.01 -3.26
C LEU A 123 -5.73 1.03 -3.15
N LEU A 124 -5.03 1.00 -4.31
CA LEU A 124 -3.58 1.01 -4.35
C LEU A 124 -2.96 2.37 -3.96
N THR A 125 -3.70 3.46 -4.15
CA THR A 125 -3.27 4.84 -3.82
C THR A 125 -3.86 5.37 -2.52
N GLY A 126 -4.61 4.55 -1.79
CA GLY A 126 -5.25 4.92 -0.52
C GLY A 126 -4.27 5.21 0.61
N GLU A 127 -4.84 5.50 1.77
CA GLU A 127 -4.09 5.87 2.98
C GLU A 127 -3.11 4.77 3.43
N ASP A 128 -2.06 5.21 4.15
CA ASP A 128 -1.07 4.30 4.73
C ASP A 128 -1.62 3.51 5.93
N LEU A 129 -0.92 2.46 6.29
CA LEU A 129 -1.22 1.66 7.46
C LEU A 129 -1.00 2.47 8.73
N LEU A 130 -2.08 2.71 9.51
CA LEU A 130 -2.06 3.29 10.86
C LEU A 130 -1.09 4.49 10.98
N PRO A 131 -1.31 5.60 10.24
CA PRO A 131 -0.44 6.77 10.32
C PRO A 131 -0.37 7.29 11.75
N GLY A 132 0.83 7.65 12.18
CA GLY A 132 1.09 8.14 13.55
C GLY A 132 1.27 7.04 14.61
N TRP A 133 1.22 5.75 14.23
CA TRP A 133 1.63 4.66 15.11
C TRP A 133 3.12 4.38 14.88
N ASP A 134 3.89 4.29 15.95
CA ASP A 134 5.35 4.18 15.97
C ASP A 134 5.86 2.81 16.47
N GLU A 135 4.96 1.87 16.71
CA GLU A 135 5.34 0.51 17.08
C GLU A 135 6.13 -0.18 15.96
N ASP A 136 7.25 -0.83 16.28
CA ASP A 136 8.15 -1.50 15.31
C ASP A 136 7.42 -2.43 14.34
N TRP A 137 6.47 -3.22 14.86
CA TRP A 137 5.70 -4.14 14.05
C TRP A 137 4.76 -3.43 13.05
N VAL A 138 4.30 -2.19 13.36
CA VAL A 138 3.53 -1.36 12.41
C VAL A 138 4.46 -0.82 11.33
N MET A 139 5.64 -0.34 11.72
CA MET A 139 6.61 0.23 10.77
C MET A 139 7.04 -0.82 9.72
N VAL A 140 7.33 -2.05 10.16
CA VAL A 140 7.69 -3.17 9.26
C VAL A 140 6.55 -3.50 8.29
N GLU A 141 5.31 -3.60 8.79
CA GLU A 141 4.16 -3.91 7.93
C GLU A 141 3.79 -2.75 7.00
N ARG A 142 3.93 -1.50 7.44
CA ARG A 142 3.74 -0.31 6.60
C ARG A 142 4.70 -0.33 5.41
N GLU A 143 5.98 -0.60 5.66
CA GLU A 143 6.97 -0.69 4.58
C GLU A 143 6.69 -1.87 3.65
N ARG A 144 6.31 -3.03 4.19
CA ARG A 144 5.91 -4.19 3.37
C ARG A 144 4.74 -3.85 2.44
N LEU A 145 3.70 -3.19 2.96
CA LEU A 145 2.54 -2.79 2.17
C LEU A 145 2.89 -1.71 1.14
N ARG A 146 3.75 -0.76 1.51
CA ARG A 146 4.26 0.27 0.58
C ARG A 146 4.96 -0.38 -0.62
N GLN A 147 5.87 -1.32 -0.38
CA GLN A 147 6.56 -2.04 -1.45
C GLN A 147 5.60 -2.85 -2.32
N LEU A 148 4.64 -3.52 -1.72
CA LEU A 148 3.63 -4.29 -2.45
C LEU A 148 2.77 -3.38 -3.35
N ARG A 149 2.32 -2.22 -2.85
CA ARG A 149 1.59 -1.21 -3.62
C ARG A 149 2.40 -0.70 -4.81
N LEU A 150 3.68 -0.37 -4.59
CA LEU A 150 4.56 0.11 -5.64
C LEU A 150 4.72 -0.93 -6.76
N HIS A 151 4.91 -2.21 -6.42
CA HIS A 151 4.97 -3.28 -7.41
C HIS A 151 3.64 -3.44 -8.16
N ALA A 152 2.52 -3.39 -7.45
CA ALA A 152 1.20 -3.49 -8.07
C ALA A 152 0.92 -2.30 -9.02
N LEU A 153 1.33 -1.08 -8.66
CA LEU A 153 1.19 0.10 -9.53
C LEU A 153 2.04 -0.02 -10.80
N ASP A 154 3.27 -0.52 -10.70
CA ASP A 154 4.12 -0.78 -11.87
C ASP A 154 3.47 -1.80 -12.82
N MET A 155 3.04 -2.94 -12.29
CA MET A 155 2.40 -4.00 -13.09
C MET A 155 1.06 -3.54 -13.68
N LEU A 156 0.27 -2.77 -12.92
CA LEU A 156 -0.97 -2.18 -13.40
C LEU A 156 -0.73 -1.23 -14.57
N ALA A 157 0.27 -0.34 -14.46
CA ALA A 157 0.62 0.58 -15.53
C ALA A 157 1.05 -0.17 -16.81
N GLU A 158 1.92 -1.18 -16.69
CA GLU A 158 2.34 -2.00 -17.82
C GLU A 158 1.15 -2.73 -18.47
N THR A 159 0.25 -3.30 -17.69
CA THR A 159 -0.95 -3.99 -18.18
C THR A 159 -1.91 -3.04 -18.90
N LEU A 160 -2.14 -1.84 -18.35
CA LEU A 160 -2.98 -0.82 -18.96
C LEU A 160 -2.41 -0.31 -20.30
N ILE A 161 -1.08 -0.19 -20.42
CA ILE A 161 -0.42 0.15 -21.71
C ILE A 161 -0.69 -0.97 -22.73
N ARG A 162 -0.49 -2.24 -22.35
CA ARG A 162 -0.77 -3.39 -23.25
C ARG A 162 -2.24 -3.45 -23.70
N GLN A 163 -3.16 -2.98 -22.86
CA GLN A 163 -4.60 -2.91 -23.15
C GLN A 163 -5.00 -1.67 -23.98
N GLY A 164 -4.06 -0.81 -24.39
CA GLY A 164 -4.36 0.43 -25.13
C GLY A 164 -5.04 1.50 -24.27
N ARG A 165 -4.80 1.53 -22.96
CA ARG A 165 -5.35 2.49 -22.00
C ARG A 165 -4.25 3.37 -21.38
N PRO A 166 -3.45 4.12 -22.18
CA PRO A 166 -2.27 4.84 -21.70
C PRO A 166 -2.61 5.93 -20.68
N ALA A 167 -3.77 6.59 -20.79
CA ALA A 167 -4.18 7.60 -19.82
C ALA A 167 -4.33 7.03 -18.38
N LEU A 168 -4.89 5.84 -18.23
CA LEU A 168 -5.01 5.18 -16.93
C LEU A 168 -3.67 4.61 -16.44
N ALA A 169 -2.83 4.16 -17.36
CA ALA A 169 -1.46 3.78 -17.05
C ALA A 169 -0.66 4.95 -16.50
N MET A 170 -0.86 6.14 -17.05
CA MET A 170 -0.26 7.39 -16.58
C MET A 170 -0.66 7.68 -15.12
N GLU A 171 -1.93 7.52 -14.76
CA GLU A 171 -2.40 7.71 -13.37
C GLU A 171 -1.75 6.72 -12.40
N ALA A 172 -1.64 5.43 -12.78
CA ALA A 172 -0.94 4.43 -11.97
C ALA A 172 0.54 4.78 -11.80
N ALA A 173 1.21 5.17 -12.87
CA ALA A 173 2.62 5.53 -12.86
C ALA A 173 2.90 6.79 -12.02
N TRP A 174 2.07 7.83 -12.13
CA TRP A 174 2.18 9.02 -11.29
C TRP A 174 1.93 8.73 -9.81
N ALA A 175 1.04 7.80 -9.49
CA ALA A 175 0.86 7.34 -8.11
C ALA A 175 2.16 6.69 -7.58
N GLY A 176 2.84 5.89 -8.40
CA GLY A 176 4.14 5.32 -8.07
C GLY A 176 5.21 6.38 -7.84
N VAL A 177 5.29 7.40 -8.70
CA VAL A 177 6.25 8.53 -8.56
C VAL A 177 5.97 9.34 -7.29
N ARG A 178 4.69 9.60 -6.96
CA ARG A 178 4.34 10.30 -5.70
C ARG A 178 4.75 9.52 -4.46
N ALA A 179 4.62 8.20 -4.49
CA ALA A 179 4.99 7.34 -3.36
C ALA A 179 6.49 7.11 -3.24
N GLU A 180 7.23 7.13 -4.38
CA GLU A 180 8.69 6.95 -4.44
C GLU A 180 9.27 7.71 -5.64
N PRO A 181 9.72 8.95 -5.45
CA PRO A 181 10.17 9.83 -6.52
C PRO A 181 11.38 9.34 -7.32
N LEU A 182 12.23 8.51 -6.71
CA LEU A 182 13.42 7.96 -7.37
C LEU A 182 13.19 6.58 -7.99
N ARG A 183 11.94 6.10 -8.01
CA ARG A 183 11.59 4.77 -8.56
C ARG A 183 11.58 4.78 -10.08
N GLU A 184 12.64 4.26 -10.69
CA GLU A 184 12.81 4.24 -12.15
C GLU A 184 11.68 3.53 -12.89
N SER A 185 11.11 2.44 -12.35
CA SER A 185 10.02 1.70 -13.00
C SER A 185 8.77 2.57 -13.23
N ALA A 186 8.42 3.42 -12.27
CA ALA A 186 7.30 4.35 -12.41
C ALA A 186 7.57 5.41 -13.51
N HIS A 187 8.78 5.98 -13.56
CA HIS A 187 9.17 6.91 -14.61
C HIS A 187 9.21 6.26 -16.00
N ARG A 188 9.65 4.99 -16.07
CA ARG A 188 9.58 4.21 -17.32
C ARG A 188 8.14 4.02 -17.79
N ALA A 189 7.21 3.73 -16.87
CA ALA A 189 5.80 3.59 -17.22
C ALA A 189 5.21 4.89 -17.78
N ILE A 190 5.57 6.05 -17.23
CA ILE A 190 5.17 7.36 -17.77
C ILE A 190 5.69 7.55 -19.19
N VAL A 191 6.98 7.27 -19.43
CA VAL A 191 7.58 7.37 -20.76
C VAL A 191 6.91 6.40 -21.73
N SER A 192 6.64 5.15 -21.31
CA SER A 192 5.91 4.17 -22.14
C SER A 192 4.51 4.64 -22.52
N ALA A 193 3.78 5.27 -21.58
CA ALA A 193 2.45 5.79 -21.84
C ALA A 193 2.49 6.93 -22.89
N HIS A 194 3.41 7.87 -22.75
CA HIS A 194 3.62 8.92 -23.74
C HIS A 194 3.98 8.38 -25.13
N LEU A 195 4.88 7.38 -25.20
CA LEU A 195 5.25 6.74 -26.45
C LEU A 195 4.04 6.00 -27.09
N ALA A 196 3.21 5.35 -26.28
CA ALA A 196 2.00 4.67 -26.75
C ALA A 196 0.97 5.65 -27.36
N GLU A 197 0.96 6.90 -26.91
CA GLU A 197 0.12 7.99 -27.46
C GLU A 197 0.80 8.74 -28.62
N GLY A 198 2.04 8.40 -28.99
CA GLY A 198 2.82 9.13 -29.99
C GLY A 198 3.43 10.46 -29.49
N ASN A 199 3.35 10.75 -28.21
CA ASN A 199 3.82 11.98 -27.56
C ASN A 199 5.35 11.92 -27.30
N ILE A 200 6.15 11.76 -28.36
CA ILE A 200 7.62 11.56 -28.26
C ILE A 200 8.30 12.68 -27.49
N SER A 201 7.91 13.94 -27.73
CA SER A 201 8.51 15.11 -27.06
C SER A 201 8.32 15.06 -25.55
N GLU A 202 7.14 14.60 -25.08
CA GLU A 202 6.83 14.46 -23.65
C GLU A 202 7.64 13.31 -23.04
N ALA A 203 7.75 12.19 -23.74
CA ALA A 203 8.57 11.06 -23.34
C ALA A 203 10.02 11.46 -23.09
N VAL A 204 10.63 12.19 -24.03
CA VAL A 204 12.01 12.68 -23.93
C VAL A 204 12.17 13.68 -22.78
N ARG A 205 11.24 14.64 -22.66
CA ARG A 205 11.27 15.63 -21.57
C ARG A 205 11.20 14.96 -20.19
N HIS A 206 10.32 13.98 -20.05
CA HIS A 206 10.17 13.25 -18.80
C HIS A 206 11.43 12.45 -18.45
N TYR A 207 11.99 11.73 -19.41
CA TYR A 207 13.26 11.02 -19.23
C TYR A 207 14.41 11.96 -18.81
N ASP A 208 14.58 13.10 -19.50
CA ASP A 208 15.63 14.06 -19.18
C ASP A 208 15.44 14.70 -17.79
N ALA A 209 14.19 14.93 -17.38
CA ALA A 209 13.90 15.43 -16.05
C ALA A 209 14.24 14.40 -14.97
N PHE A 210 13.88 13.13 -15.16
CA PHE A 210 14.24 12.06 -14.24
C PHE A 210 15.76 11.83 -14.19
N ARG A 211 16.45 11.85 -15.34
CA ARG A 211 17.91 11.74 -15.40
C ARG A 211 18.61 12.83 -14.57
N ARG A 212 18.13 14.07 -14.64
CA ARG A 212 18.66 15.17 -13.80
C ARG A 212 18.40 14.92 -12.33
N LEU A 213 17.14 14.58 -11.96
CA LEU A 213 16.76 14.27 -10.58
C LEU A 213 17.64 13.16 -10.01
N LEU A 214 17.83 12.07 -10.73
CA LEU A 214 18.60 10.92 -10.27
C LEU A 214 20.08 11.25 -10.08
N ASN A 215 20.64 12.08 -10.98
CA ASN A 215 22.02 12.56 -10.86
C ASN A 215 22.20 13.56 -9.70
N GLU A 216 21.22 14.43 -9.45
CA GLU A 216 21.27 15.41 -8.35
C GLU A 216 21.16 14.73 -6.99
N GLU A 217 20.28 13.73 -6.84
CA GLU A 217 20.00 13.08 -5.56
C GLU A 217 21.00 11.94 -5.23
N LEU A 218 21.42 11.17 -6.24
CA LEU A 218 22.22 9.95 -6.03
C LEU A 218 23.54 9.93 -6.80
N GLY A 219 23.79 10.89 -7.70
CA GLY A 219 25.00 10.93 -8.52
C GLY A 219 25.08 9.82 -9.59
N VAL A 220 23.94 9.19 -9.93
CA VAL A 220 23.90 8.07 -10.90
C VAL A 220 23.06 8.40 -12.13
N ALA A 221 23.27 7.64 -13.21
CA ALA A 221 22.46 7.73 -14.43
C ALA A 221 21.30 6.70 -14.39
N PRO A 222 20.21 6.93 -15.13
CA PRO A 222 19.17 5.93 -15.35
C PRO A 222 19.74 4.64 -15.97
N SER A 223 19.04 3.52 -15.75
CA SER A 223 19.46 2.23 -16.27
C SER A 223 19.56 2.21 -17.80
N PRO A 224 20.44 1.37 -18.39
CA PRO A 224 20.49 1.20 -19.84
C PRO A 224 19.17 0.71 -20.46
N ARG A 225 18.35 0.00 -19.66
CA ARG A 225 17.00 -0.41 -20.08
C ARG A 225 16.10 0.79 -20.30
N PHE A 226 16.16 1.79 -19.43
CA PHE A 226 15.36 3.01 -19.57
C PHE A 226 15.84 3.87 -20.74
N ALA A 227 17.15 4.05 -20.88
CA ALA A 227 17.72 4.84 -21.98
C ALA A 227 17.32 4.29 -23.36
N ARG A 228 17.29 2.96 -23.53
CA ARG A 228 16.94 2.29 -24.80
C ARG A 228 15.46 2.37 -25.18
N MET A 229 14.58 2.87 -24.31
CA MET A 229 13.16 3.03 -24.63
C MET A 229 12.90 4.23 -25.54
N LEU A 230 13.82 5.19 -25.57
CA LEU A 230 13.68 6.36 -26.43
C LEU A 230 14.15 6.05 -27.87
N PRO A 231 13.49 6.63 -28.89
CA PRO A 231 13.93 6.50 -30.28
C PRO A 231 15.39 6.95 -30.49
N GLU A 232 16.16 6.19 -31.25
CA GLU A 232 17.52 6.54 -31.60
C GLU A 232 17.55 7.81 -32.47
N GLY A 233 18.56 8.67 -32.28
CA GLY A 233 18.75 9.87 -33.11
C GLY A 233 18.11 11.15 -32.59
N LEU A 234 17.49 11.15 -31.42
CA LEU A 234 17.01 12.39 -30.80
C LEU A 234 18.22 13.23 -30.30
N PRO A 235 18.27 14.56 -30.59
CA PRO A 235 19.35 15.41 -30.09
C PRO A 235 19.35 15.40 -28.55
N ALA A 236 20.50 15.18 -27.94
CA ALA A 236 20.72 15.09 -26.48
C ALA A 236 20.39 16.40 -25.70
N ARG A 237 19.80 17.39 -26.35
CA ARG A 237 19.43 18.70 -25.80
C ARG A 237 18.10 19.17 -26.39
N ILE A 238 17.00 18.79 -25.81
CA ILE A 238 15.83 19.66 -25.83
C ILE A 238 16.06 20.64 -24.69
N THR A 239 16.53 21.86 -25.01
CA THR A 239 16.65 22.94 -24.01
C THR A 239 15.28 23.24 -23.43
N PRO A 240 15.10 23.24 -22.11
CA PRO A 240 13.81 23.53 -21.50
C PRO A 240 13.46 25.00 -21.71
N ARG A 241 12.49 25.28 -22.58
CA ARG A 241 11.73 26.52 -22.49
C ARG A 241 10.62 26.29 -21.44
N GLY A 242 10.87 26.72 -20.22
CA GLY A 242 9.84 26.72 -19.17
C GLY A 242 10.19 25.85 -17.96
N ARG A 243 10.07 26.46 -16.81
CA ARG A 243 10.29 26.02 -15.42
C ARG A 243 10.32 24.50 -15.18
N ASP A 244 11.28 24.06 -14.38
CA ASP A 244 11.41 22.69 -13.85
C ASP A 244 10.07 22.14 -13.33
N CYS A 245 9.35 21.41 -14.17
CA CYS A 245 8.04 20.87 -13.82
C CYS A 245 8.09 19.88 -12.64
N LEU A 246 9.20 19.18 -12.43
CA LEU A 246 9.28 18.18 -11.36
C LEU A 246 9.58 18.78 -9.98
N ARG A 247 10.30 19.91 -9.87
CA ARG A 247 10.59 20.55 -8.57
C ARG A 247 9.36 21.11 -7.86
N GLY A 248 8.28 21.39 -8.58
CA GLY A 248 7.03 21.89 -8.01
C GLY A 248 6.13 20.78 -7.40
N TRP A 249 6.43 19.51 -7.65
CA TRP A 249 5.60 18.38 -7.22
C TRP A 249 6.08 17.70 -5.93
N PHE A 250 7.30 18.03 -5.46
CA PHE A 250 7.95 17.42 -4.29
C PHE A 250 8.13 18.38 -3.10
N ARG A 251 7.39 19.49 -3.08
CA ARG A 251 7.31 20.41 -1.89
C ARG A 251 5.97 20.28 -1.20
#